data_80da1c187dfd303b989f575d5ca54e58
#
_entry.id   80da1c187dfd303b989f575d5ca54e58
#
_cell.length_a   1.000
_cell.length_b   1.000
_cell.length_c   1.000
_cell.angle_alpha   90.00
_cell.angle_beta   90.00
_cell.angle_gamma   90.00
#
_symmetry.space_group_name_H-M   'P 1'
#
loop_
_entity.id
_entity.type
_entity.pdbx_description
1 polymer ?
#
loop_
_entity_poly.entity_id
_entity_poly.type
_entity_poly.pdbx_seq_one_letter_code
_entity_poly.pdbx_strand_id
1 'polypeptide(L)'
;MITKRDLYEIHSEKICPYTGMASPEFAPLSAGISYRDPYYHIRRFNGDHYVFECVLQGTGYVEFNGTLTRLTAGDAYILHPCTFHHYYSDHNDPWVKIWFNGQGNLVSHLLSDYQLGFNCCVRNFWKSDYLMQILQKLEKEPSLNKNELALLLHQHIIQFSEQLNGLQTDTSAPQIMKTYIEQNLTAPLNIADIAAQVHLSNSRAIHLFKETFHMTPYHYYLSRK
;
A
#
# COMPACT_ATOMS: atom_id res chain seq x y z
N MET A 1 14.91 -22.62 18.71
CA MET A 1 13.64 -22.38 17.98
C MET A 1 13.06 -21.08 18.50
N ILE A 2 13.11 -20.00 17.73
CA ILE A 2 12.44 -18.75 18.09
C ILE A 2 10.95 -19.00 17.86
N THR A 3 10.18 -19.05 18.92
CA THR A 3 8.72 -19.14 18.83
C THR A 3 8.21 -17.88 18.12
N LYS A 4 7.62 -18.06 16.93
CA LYS A 4 6.90 -16.98 16.22
C LYS A 4 5.69 -16.60 17.05
N ARG A 5 5.82 -15.63 17.94
CA ARG A 5 4.70 -15.05 18.70
C ARG A 5 4.42 -13.67 18.16
N ASP A 6 3.15 -13.37 18.02
CA ASP A 6 2.71 -12.00 17.76
C ASP A 6 3.08 -11.12 18.95
N LEU A 7 3.44 -9.87 18.66
CA LEU A 7 3.78 -8.85 19.64
C LEU A 7 2.87 -7.64 19.41
N TYR A 8 2.29 -7.14 20.48
CA TYR A 8 1.46 -5.92 20.48
C TYR A 8 1.85 -5.07 21.68
N GLU A 9 2.59 -4.01 21.43
CA GLU A 9 2.96 -2.99 22.43
C GLU A 9 2.33 -1.67 21.99
N ILE A 10 1.22 -1.31 22.60
CA ILE A 10 0.43 -0.12 22.29
C ILE A 10 -0.04 0.48 23.62
N HIS A 11 0.40 1.70 23.94
CA HIS A 11 0.07 2.35 25.20
C HIS A 11 -0.84 3.59 25.03
N SER A 12 -0.95 4.11 23.82
CA SER A 12 -1.73 5.34 23.56
C SER A 12 -2.46 5.25 22.22
N GLU A 13 -3.71 4.81 22.26
CA GLU A 13 -4.52 4.63 21.06
C GLU A 13 -6.00 4.91 21.33
N LYS A 14 -6.67 5.54 20.37
CA LYS A 14 -8.13 5.64 20.33
C LYS A 14 -8.64 4.65 19.29
N ILE A 15 -9.51 3.74 19.70
CA ILE A 15 -10.11 2.70 18.84
C ILE A 15 -11.61 2.89 18.80
N CYS A 16 -12.20 2.95 17.61
CA CYS A 16 -13.62 2.96 17.34
C CYS A 16 -13.98 1.66 16.60
N PRO A 17 -14.51 0.64 17.28
CA PRO A 17 -14.89 -0.62 16.66
C PRO A 17 -16.15 -0.44 15.80
N TYR A 18 -16.25 -1.19 14.71
CA TYR A 18 -17.50 -1.37 14.00
C TYR A 18 -18.34 -2.46 14.70
N THR A 19 -19.60 -2.17 14.97
CA THR A 19 -20.52 -3.11 15.67
C THR A 19 -21.75 -3.47 14.82
N GLY A 20 -21.78 -2.99 13.57
CA GLY A 20 -22.89 -3.28 12.65
C GLY A 20 -22.77 -4.66 11.99
N MET A 21 -23.67 -4.92 11.04
CA MET A 21 -23.73 -6.21 10.34
C MET A 21 -22.63 -6.29 9.28
N ALA A 22 -21.63 -7.14 9.51
CA ALA A 22 -20.61 -7.50 8.53
C ALA A 22 -21.15 -8.51 7.50
N SER A 23 -20.46 -8.64 6.38
CA SER A 23 -20.71 -9.69 5.37
C SER A 23 -19.39 -10.18 4.79
N PRO A 24 -19.38 -11.35 4.11
CA PRO A 24 -18.20 -11.84 3.42
C PRO A 24 -17.64 -10.85 2.37
N GLU A 25 -18.53 -10.02 1.80
CA GLU A 25 -18.13 -9.01 0.81
C GLU A 25 -17.41 -7.83 1.45
N PHE A 26 -17.90 -7.35 2.60
CA PHE A 26 -17.27 -6.25 3.32
C PHE A 26 -17.54 -6.33 4.82
N ALA A 27 -16.47 -6.42 5.58
CA ALA A 27 -16.46 -6.45 7.03
C ALA A 27 -15.53 -5.36 7.56
N PRO A 28 -16.02 -4.13 7.82
CA PRO A 28 -15.29 -3.17 8.62
C PRO A 28 -15.00 -3.76 9.99
N LEU A 29 -13.83 -3.54 10.56
CA LEU A 29 -13.48 -4.01 11.89
C LEU A 29 -13.39 -2.85 12.87
N SER A 30 -12.54 -1.89 12.59
CA SER A 30 -12.31 -0.73 13.43
C SER A 30 -11.55 0.36 12.70
N ALA A 31 -11.65 1.58 13.21
CA ALA A 31 -10.74 2.68 12.86
C ALA A 31 -10.21 3.33 14.12
N GLY A 32 -9.09 4.03 14.03
CA GLY A 32 -8.52 4.68 15.20
C GLY A 32 -7.40 5.65 14.89
N ILE A 33 -6.91 6.26 15.97
CA ILE A 33 -5.68 7.06 15.98
C ILE A 33 -4.74 6.48 17.01
N SER A 34 -3.53 6.12 16.58
CA SER A 34 -2.42 5.84 17.47
C SER A 34 -1.71 7.16 17.76
N TYR A 35 -1.60 7.51 19.03
CA TYR A 35 -0.92 8.73 19.48
C TYR A 35 0.58 8.46 19.69
N ARG A 36 1.34 9.49 20.02
CA ARG A 36 2.79 9.40 20.27
C ARG A 36 3.08 8.38 21.37
N ASP A 37 3.72 7.28 20.97
CA ASP A 37 4.13 6.20 21.86
C ASP A 37 5.50 5.69 21.39
N PRO A 38 6.61 5.97 22.09
CA PRO A 38 7.94 5.53 21.71
C PRO A 38 8.13 4.01 21.78
N TYR A 39 7.21 3.30 22.45
CA TYR A 39 7.23 1.85 22.59
C TYR A 39 6.20 1.16 21.68
N TYR A 40 5.46 1.91 20.86
CA TYR A 40 4.51 1.33 19.91
C TYR A 40 5.21 0.33 18.99
N HIS A 41 4.78 -0.94 19.04
CA HIS A 41 5.39 -2.01 18.28
C HIS A 41 4.38 -3.11 17.98
N ILE A 42 4.17 -3.37 16.70
CA ILE A 42 3.32 -4.47 16.20
C ILE A 42 4.18 -5.43 15.40
N ARG A 43 4.09 -6.71 15.74
CA ARG A 43 4.63 -7.83 14.96
C ARG A 43 3.59 -8.93 14.90
N ARG A 44 3.09 -9.20 13.71
CA ARG A 44 1.99 -10.13 13.46
C ARG A 44 2.35 -11.09 12.34
N PHE A 45 2.24 -12.39 12.59
CA PHE A 45 2.58 -13.46 11.65
C PHE A 45 1.35 -13.98 10.94
N ASN A 46 0.64 -13.67 10.19
CA ASN A 46 -0.63 -13.99 9.56
C ASN A 46 -1.72 -13.03 10.02
N GLY A 47 -1.57 -11.76 9.72
CA GLY A 47 -2.67 -10.82 9.83
C GLY A 47 -3.90 -11.33 9.07
N ASP A 48 -5.08 -11.22 9.65
CA ASP A 48 -6.33 -11.72 9.08
C ASP A 48 -7.14 -10.62 8.37
N HIS A 49 -6.63 -9.38 8.35
CA HIS A 49 -7.31 -8.22 7.79
C HIS A 49 -6.35 -7.29 7.04
N TYR A 50 -6.94 -6.44 6.22
CA TYR A 50 -6.24 -5.32 5.58
C TYR A 50 -6.07 -4.20 6.60
N VAL A 51 -4.91 -3.54 6.54
CA VAL A 51 -4.57 -2.38 7.36
C VAL A 51 -4.29 -1.21 6.41
N PHE A 52 -5.03 -0.12 6.58
CA PHE A 52 -4.84 1.15 5.86
C PHE A 52 -4.40 2.20 6.87
N GLU A 53 -3.23 2.80 6.67
CA GLU A 53 -2.69 3.77 7.62
C GLU A 53 -2.09 4.99 6.94
N CYS A 54 -2.27 6.16 7.57
CA CYS A 54 -1.61 7.41 7.20
C CYS A 54 -0.87 7.98 8.40
N VAL A 55 0.41 8.30 8.22
CA VAL A 55 1.24 8.97 9.23
C VAL A 55 0.91 10.45 9.25
N LEU A 56 0.37 10.94 10.37
CA LEU A 56 -0.02 12.34 10.56
C LEU A 56 1.12 13.20 11.08
N GLN A 57 1.95 12.64 11.97
CA GLN A 57 3.10 13.31 12.59
C GLN A 57 4.18 12.28 12.92
N GLY A 58 5.40 12.73 13.10
CA GLY A 58 6.51 11.91 13.58
C GLY A 58 7.01 10.89 12.57
N THR A 59 7.67 9.88 13.08
CA THR A 59 8.42 8.88 12.32
C THR A 59 8.11 7.48 12.83
N GLY A 60 8.12 6.51 11.93
CA GLY A 60 8.07 5.08 12.25
C GLY A 60 8.65 4.23 11.14
N TYR A 61 8.61 2.93 11.34
CA TYR A 61 9.23 1.95 10.45
C TYR A 61 8.23 0.85 10.14
N VAL A 62 8.15 0.45 8.89
CA VAL A 62 7.30 -0.65 8.41
C VAL A 62 8.14 -1.58 7.56
N GLU A 63 8.02 -2.88 7.79
CA GLU A 63 8.70 -3.90 7.00
C GLU A 63 7.83 -4.33 5.82
N PHE A 64 8.32 -4.09 4.60
CA PHE A 64 7.72 -4.53 3.35
C PHE A 64 8.62 -5.59 2.70
N ASN A 65 8.11 -6.82 2.56
CA ASN A 65 8.83 -7.91 1.89
C ASN A 65 10.28 -8.11 2.39
N GLY A 66 10.47 -8.04 3.71
CA GLY A 66 11.79 -8.18 4.34
C GLY A 66 12.64 -6.89 4.33
N THR A 67 12.14 -5.80 3.77
CA THR A 67 12.84 -4.50 3.77
C THR A 67 12.18 -3.54 4.74
N LEU A 68 12.95 -3.09 5.73
CA LEU A 68 12.48 -2.09 6.69
C LEU A 68 12.50 -0.70 6.04
N THR A 69 11.35 -0.05 6.03
CA THR A 69 11.14 1.26 5.38
C THR A 69 10.80 2.29 6.44
N ARG A 70 11.56 3.37 6.50
CA ARG A 70 11.25 4.53 7.36
C ARG A 70 10.12 5.34 6.72
N LEU A 71 9.07 5.63 7.50
CA LEU A 71 7.93 6.47 7.13
C LEU A 71 7.86 7.70 8.02
N THR A 72 7.39 8.81 7.47
CA THR A 72 7.29 10.11 8.15
C THR A 72 5.91 10.72 7.93
N ALA A 73 5.63 11.83 8.59
CA ALA A 73 4.40 12.57 8.39
C ALA A 73 4.10 12.80 6.89
N GLY A 74 2.87 12.52 6.49
CA GLY A 74 2.41 12.57 5.10
C GLY A 74 2.60 11.27 4.32
N ASP A 75 3.26 10.25 4.86
CA ASP A 75 3.35 8.94 4.21
C ASP A 75 2.14 8.06 4.58
N ALA A 76 1.79 7.13 3.70
CA ALA A 76 0.71 6.17 3.93
C ALA A 76 1.10 4.78 3.46
N TYR A 77 0.44 3.75 4.01
CA TYR A 77 0.72 2.37 3.64
C TYR A 77 -0.51 1.46 3.76
N ILE A 78 -0.43 0.36 3.02
CA ILE A 78 -1.42 -0.72 3.04
C ILE A 78 -0.71 -2.03 3.34
N LEU A 79 -1.22 -2.78 4.33
CA LEU A 79 -0.78 -4.15 4.62
C LEU A 79 -1.92 -5.13 4.32
N HIS A 80 -1.56 -6.25 3.71
CA HIS A 80 -2.49 -7.28 3.28
C HIS A 80 -2.62 -8.41 4.31
N PRO A 81 -3.77 -9.08 4.40
CA PRO A 81 -3.92 -10.30 5.19
C PRO A 81 -2.97 -11.39 4.70
N CYS A 82 -2.72 -12.38 5.54
CA CYS A 82 -1.82 -13.50 5.27
C CYS A 82 -0.37 -13.09 4.98
N THR A 83 0.02 -11.86 5.30
CA THR A 83 1.39 -11.37 5.21
C THR A 83 1.99 -11.09 6.58
N PHE A 84 3.30 -10.95 6.63
CA PHE A 84 4.00 -10.53 7.84
C PHE A 84 3.84 -9.03 8.04
N HIS A 85 3.28 -8.65 9.16
CA HIS A 85 3.13 -7.26 9.58
C HIS A 85 4.15 -6.96 10.69
N HIS A 86 5.08 -6.05 10.42
CA HIS A 86 6.05 -5.59 11.40
C HIS A 86 6.22 -4.09 11.24
N TYR A 87 5.80 -3.33 12.25
CA TYR A 87 5.88 -1.88 12.24
C TYR A 87 5.93 -1.31 13.66
N TYR A 88 6.68 -0.21 13.81
CA TYR A 88 6.93 0.40 15.12
C TYR A 88 7.28 1.88 15.02
N SER A 89 7.08 2.63 16.12
CA SER A 89 7.46 4.03 16.25
C SER A 89 8.97 4.22 16.29
N ASP A 90 9.44 5.37 15.81
CA ASP A 90 10.75 5.88 16.20
C ASP A 90 10.71 6.30 17.67
N HIS A 91 11.75 5.95 18.44
CA HIS A 91 11.77 6.22 19.88
C HIS A 91 11.88 7.71 20.21
N ASN A 92 12.60 8.49 19.40
CA ASN A 92 12.85 9.91 19.65
C ASN A 92 11.80 10.81 19.01
N ASP A 93 11.16 10.36 17.93
CA ASP A 93 10.12 11.09 17.22
C ASP A 93 8.94 10.16 16.89
N PRO A 94 8.23 9.63 17.92
CA PRO A 94 7.17 8.66 17.73
C PRO A 94 6.04 9.23 16.88
N TRP A 95 5.55 8.41 15.98
CA TRP A 95 4.48 8.80 15.06
C TRP A 95 3.12 9.01 15.73
N VAL A 96 2.29 9.83 15.10
CA VAL A 96 0.83 9.84 15.23
C VAL A 96 0.29 9.36 13.89
N LYS A 97 -0.62 8.41 13.89
CA LYS A 97 -1.19 7.87 12.67
C LYS A 97 -2.69 7.61 12.81
N ILE A 98 -3.40 7.78 11.71
CA ILE A 98 -4.78 7.34 11.58
C ILE A 98 -4.79 6.02 10.81
N TRP A 99 -5.71 5.12 11.20
CA TRP A 99 -5.80 3.82 10.59
C TRP A 99 -7.24 3.31 10.48
N PHE A 100 -7.44 2.39 9.54
CA PHE A 100 -8.65 1.60 9.35
C PHE A 100 -8.28 0.15 9.09
N ASN A 101 -9.01 -0.76 9.75
CA ASN A 101 -8.91 -2.20 9.57
C ASN A 101 -10.21 -2.75 8.97
N GLY A 102 -10.10 -3.60 7.97
CA GLY A 102 -11.26 -4.20 7.31
C GLY A 102 -10.92 -5.50 6.57
N GLN A 103 -11.95 -6.24 6.21
CA GLN A 103 -11.87 -7.53 5.51
C GLN A 103 -12.92 -7.60 4.40
N GLY A 104 -12.82 -8.64 3.56
CA GLY A 104 -13.84 -9.04 2.61
C GLY A 104 -13.43 -8.94 1.15
N ASN A 105 -14.22 -9.63 0.30
CA ASN A 105 -13.94 -9.76 -1.13
C ASN A 105 -13.91 -8.41 -1.85
N LEU A 106 -14.77 -7.46 -1.45
CA LEU A 106 -14.77 -6.12 -2.03
C LEU A 106 -13.40 -5.43 -1.88
N VAL A 107 -12.79 -5.51 -0.69
CA VAL A 107 -11.48 -4.88 -0.45
C VAL A 107 -10.42 -5.54 -1.34
N SER A 108 -10.42 -6.87 -1.39
CA SER A 108 -9.51 -7.65 -2.23
C SER A 108 -9.63 -7.27 -3.72
N HIS A 109 -10.85 -7.21 -4.25
CA HIS A 109 -11.11 -6.88 -5.65
C HIS A 109 -10.69 -5.44 -5.97
N LEU A 110 -11.08 -4.47 -5.12
CA LEU A 110 -10.68 -3.07 -5.32
C LEU A 110 -9.15 -2.93 -5.34
N LEU A 111 -8.44 -3.51 -4.37
CA LEU A 111 -6.98 -3.43 -4.33
C LEU A 111 -6.34 -4.09 -5.56
N SER A 112 -6.89 -5.22 -6.04
CA SER A 112 -6.43 -5.88 -7.26
C SER A 112 -6.64 -5.01 -8.50
N ASP A 113 -7.84 -4.45 -8.67
CA ASP A 113 -8.21 -3.62 -9.84
C ASP A 113 -7.37 -2.34 -9.91
N TYR A 114 -7.04 -1.77 -8.76
CA TYR A 114 -6.16 -0.60 -8.65
C TYR A 114 -4.67 -0.94 -8.58
N GLN A 115 -4.27 -2.19 -8.84
CA GLN A 115 -2.88 -2.66 -8.83
C GLN A 115 -2.16 -2.50 -7.47
N LEU A 116 -2.91 -2.59 -6.41
CA LEU A 116 -2.44 -2.52 -5.02
C LEU A 116 -2.49 -3.90 -4.33
N GLY A 117 -2.34 -4.99 -5.06
CA GLY A 117 -2.48 -6.38 -4.59
C GLY A 117 -1.34 -6.88 -3.68
N PHE A 118 -0.55 -6.01 -3.07
CA PHE A 118 0.59 -6.33 -2.22
C PHE A 118 0.82 -5.24 -1.15
N ASN A 119 1.57 -5.57 -0.12
CA ASN A 119 1.98 -4.57 0.88
C ASN A 119 2.77 -3.45 0.22
N CYS A 120 2.33 -2.22 0.37
CA CYS A 120 2.90 -1.07 -0.32
C CYS A 120 2.78 0.22 0.51
N CYS A 121 3.59 1.21 0.14
CA CYS A 121 3.52 2.54 0.73
C CYS A 121 3.62 3.63 -0.34
N VAL A 122 3.09 4.79 -0.03
CA VAL A 122 3.22 6.02 -0.82
C VAL A 122 3.80 7.14 0.03
N ARG A 123 4.64 7.97 -0.59
CA ARG A 123 5.26 9.13 0.02
C ARG A 123 4.46 10.40 -0.29
N ASN A 124 4.50 11.34 0.65
CA ASN A 124 3.84 12.66 0.49
C ASN A 124 2.37 12.53 0.08
N PHE A 125 1.67 11.59 0.67
CA PHE A 125 0.27 11.31 0.37
C PHE A 125 -0.66 12.41 0.89
N TRP A 126 -0.48 12.88 2.11
CA TRP A 126 -1.22 13.96 2.79
C TRP A 126 -2.76 13.89 2.67
N LYS A 127 -3.32 12.77 2.21
CA LYS A 127 -4.74 12.57 1.93
C LYS A 127 -5.36 11.58 2.93
N SER A 128 -5.41 11.97 4.19
CA SER A 128 -6.00 11.14 5.26
C SER A 128 -7.50 11.38 5.48
N ASP A 129 -8.11 12.28 4.68
CA ASP A 129 -9.48 12.76 4.91
C ASP A 129 -10.52 11.64 4.93
N TYR A 130 -10.42 10.65 4.06
CA TYR A 130 -11.37 9.55 4.02
C TYR A 130 -11.25 8.61 5.23
N LEU A 131 -10.02 8.33 5.69
CA LEU A 131 -9.83 7.56 6.94
C LEU A 131 -10.34 8.36 8.14
N MET A 132 -10.15 9.69 8.15
CA MET A 132 -10.68 10.56 9.19
C MET A 132 -12.22 10.57 9.18
N GLN A 133 -12.87 10.61 8.03
CA GLN A 133 -14.32 10.52 7.91
C GLN A 133 -14.85 9.15 8.36
N ILE A 134 -14.15 8.05 8.04
CA ILE A 134 -14.48 6.71 8.54
C ILE A 134 -14.45 6.70 10.07
N LEU A 135 -13.37 7.20 10.66
CA LEU A 135 -13.23 7.27 12.12
C LEU A 135 -14.34 8.09 12.76
N GLN A 136 -14.61 9.30 12.25
CA GLN A 136 -15.67 10.18 12.77
C GLN A 136 -17.07 9.55 12.67
N LYS A 137 -17.35 8.83 11.59
CA LYS A 137 -18.61 8.10 11.44
C LYS A 137 -18.73 6.96 12.45
N LEU A 138 -17.68 6.15 12.63
CA LEU A 138 -17.65 5.07 13.61
C LEU A 138 -17.75 5.59 15.06
N GLU A 139 -17.12 6.73 15.34
CA GLU A 139 -17.20 7.37 16.65
C GLU A 139 -18.63 7.82 16.98
N LYS A 140 -19.34 8.34 15.99
CA LYS A 140 -20.71 8.84 16.14
C LYS A 140 -21.75 7.71 16.15
N GLU A 141 -21.59 6.71 15.30
CA GLU A 141 -22.52 5.60 15.10
C GLU A 141 -21.74 4.31 14.76
N PRO A 142 -21.31 3.53 15.76
CA PRO A 142 -20.51 2.32 15.52
C PRO A 142 -21.22 1.24 14.70
N SER A 143 -22.54 1.27 14.60
CA SER A 143 -23.38 0.31 13.84
C SER A 143 -23.91 0.84 12.51
N LEU A 144 -23.38 1.99 12.03
CA LEU A 144 -23.84 2.59 10.77
C LEU A 144 -23.79 1.61 9.59
N ASN A 145 -24.48 1.98 8.52
CA ASN A 145 -24.49 1.16 7.31
C ASN A 145 -23.07 1.03 6.73
N LYS A 146 -22.55 -0.19 6.68
CA LYS A 146 -21.20 -0.47 6.18
C LYS A 146 -20.95 0.04 4.75
N ASN A 147 -21.99 0.20 3.92
CA ASN A 147 -21.84 0.70 2.56
C ASN A 147 -21.32 2.14 2.54
N GLU A 148 -21.61 2.95 3.57
CA GLU A 148 -21.04 4.29 3.68
C GLU A 148 -19.52 4.22 3.92
N LEU A 149 -19.06 3.27 4.75
CA LEU A 149 -17.63 3.03 4.98
C LEU A 149 -16.96 2.47 3.72
N ALA A 150 -17.65 1.57 2.99
CA ALA A 150 -17.14 1.02 1.74
C ALA A 150 -16.88 2.10 0.69
N LEU A 151 -17.78 3.08 0.55
CA LEU A 151 -17.60 4.20 -0.37
C LEU A 151 -16.39 5.08 0.00
N LEU A 152 -16.23 5.40 1.28
CA LEU A 152 -15.09 6.19 1.76
C LEU A 152 -13.78 5.43 1.59
N LEU A 153 -13.77 4.13 1.88
CA LEU A 153 -12.60 3.28 1.68
C LEU A 153 -12.22 3.19 0.19
N HIS A 154 -13.20 3.04 -0.70
CA HIS A 154 -12.97 3.02 -2.14
C HIS A 154 -12.35 4.33 -2.63
N GLN A 155 -12.86 5.48 -2.17
CA GLN A 155 -12.28 6.79 -2.49
C GLN A 155 -10.84 6.93 -1.97
N HIS A 156 -10.55 6.41 -0.77
CA HIS A 156 -9.19 6.35 -0.24
C HIS A 156 -8.26 5.50 -1.12
N ILE A 157 -8.72 4.32 -1.55
CA ILE A 157 -7.99 3.42 -2.45
C ILE A 157 -7.69 4.09 -3.79
N ILE A 158 -8.66 4.80 -4.38
CA ILE A 158 -8.46 5.59 -5.62
C ILE A 158 -7.32 6.58 -5.44
N GLN A 159 -7.40 7.43 -4.41
CA GLN A 159 -6.37 8.45 -4.17
C GLN A 159 -4.99 7.84 -3.90
N PHE A 160 -4.94 6.72 -3.17
CA PHE A 160 -3.70 6.00 -2.89
C PHE A 160 -3.08 5.44 -4.19
N SER A 161 -3.90 4.83 -5.04
CA SER A 161 -3.48 4.32 -6.34
C SER A 161 -2.99 5.42 -7.27
N GLU A 162 -3.72 6.54 -7.36
CA GLU A 162 -3.30 7.70 -8.15
C GLU A 162 -1.95 8.25 -7.69
N GLN A 163 -1.72 8.33 -6.38
CA GLN A 163 -0.45 8.78 -5.84
C GLN A 163 0.69 7.78 -6.12
N LEU A 164 0.44 6.49 -5.93
CA LEU A 164 1.41 5.44 -6.20
C LEU A 164 1.76 5.40 -7.69
N ASN A 165 0.75 5.42 -8.55
CA ASN A 165 0.91 5.36 -10.00
C ASN A 165 1.39 6.70 -10.58
N GLY A 166 1.00 7.84 -10.00
CA GLY A 166 1.50 9.18 -10.35
C GLY A 166 3.00 9.34 -10.01
N LEU A 167 3.48 8.66 -8.97
CA LEU A 167 4.91 8.55 -8.68
C LEU A 167 5.60 7.52 -9.59
N GLN A 168 4.85 6.51 -10.09
CA GLN A 168 5.30 5.53 -11.09
C GLN A 168 5.14 6.02 -12.53
N THR A 169 4.40 7.07 -12.78
CA THR A 169 4.48 7.84 -14.02
C THR A 169 5.73 8.73 -14.01
N ASP A 170 6.87 8.12 -13.74
CA ASP A 170 8.06 8.45 -14.48
C ASP A 170 7.72 8.12 -15.94
N THR A 171 7.18 9.09 -16.65
CA THR A 171 6.92 9.05 -18.10
C THR A 171 8.24 9.03 -18.87
N SER A 172 9.33 8.65 -18.20
CA SER A 172 10.59 8.39 -18.86
C SER A 172 10.43 7.20 -19.80
N ALA A 173 10.94 7.35 -20.99
CA ALA A 173 10.87 6.30 -21.99
C ALA A 173 11.31 4.91 -21.46
N PRO A 174 12.36 4.77 -20.61
CA PRO A 174 12.74 3.49 -20.03
C PRO A 174 11.63 2.84 -19.19
N GLN A 175 10.91 3.62 -18.39
CA GLN A 175 9.86 3.10 -17.52
C GLN A 175 8.63 2.64 -18.32
N ILE A 176 8.24 3.39 -19.35
CA ILE A 176 7.17 2.98 -20.29
C ILE A 176 7.54 1.65 -20.94
N MET A 177 8.79 1.52 -21.41
CA MET A 177 9.28 0.27 -22.02
C MET A 177 9.25 -0.91 -21.04
N LYS A 178 9.65 -0.69 -19.79
CA LYS A 178 9.59 -1.71 -18.73
C LYS A 178 8.16 -2.18 -18.46
N THR A 179 7.24 -1.25 -18.29
CA THR A 179 5.81 -1.54 -18.07
C THR A 179 5.23 -2.33 -19.23
N TYR A 180 5.54 -1.95 -20.48
CA TYR A 180 5.11 -2.69 -21.67
C TYR A 180 5.61 -4.14 -21.67
N ILE A 181 6.87 -4.37 -21.30
CA ILE A 181 7.44 -5.73 -21.19
C ILE A 181 6.69 -6.54 -20.14
N GLU A 182 6.46 -5.96 -18.95
CA GLU A 182 5.77 -6.65 -17.83
C GLU A 182 4.32 -7.01 -18.16
N GLN A 183 3.63 -6.20 -18.94
CA GLN A 183 2.26 -6.46 -19.39
C GLN A 183 2.18 -7.52 -20.51
N ASN A 184 3.29 -7.82 -21.20
CA ASN A 184 3.33 -8.71 -22.36
C ASN A 184 4.23 -9.94 -22.16
N LEU A 185 4.44 -10.40 -20.92
CA LEU A 185 5.34 -11.54 -20.62
C LEU A 185 4.91 -12.86 -21.27
N THR A 186 3.64 -13.03 -21.59
CA THR A 186 3.10 -14.25 -22.22
C THR A 186 3.31 -14.30 -23.73
N ALA A 187 3.62 -13.17 -24.37
CA ALA A 187 3.86 -13.08 -25.82
C ALA A 187 5.36 -13.05 -26.13
N PRO A 188 5.78 -13.43 -27.37
CA PRO A 188 7.15 -13.21 -27.80
C PRO A 188 7.51 -11.72 -27.80
N LEU A 189 8.65 -11.37 -27.19
CA LEU A 189 9.11 -9.99 -27.15
C LEU A 189 9.61 -9.52 -28.52
N ASN A 190 9.06 -8.39 -29.00
CA ASN A 190 9.53 -7.70 -30.19
C ASN A 190 10.04 -6.30 -29.79
N ILE A 191 11.31 -6.02 -30.07
CA ILE A 191 11.94 -4.73 -29.74
C ILE A 191 11.31 -3.55 -30.49
N ALA A 192 10.79 -3.78 -31.70
CA ALA A 192 10.12 -2.74 -32.47
C ALA A 192 8.83 -2.25 -31.77
N ASP A 193 8.07 -3.18 -31.17
CA ASP A 193 6.86 -2.85 -30.44
C ASP A 193 7.15 -2.05 -29.16
N ILE A 194 8.23 -2.40 -28.45
CA ILE A 194 8.71 -1.67 -27.27
C ILE A 194 9.15 -0.25 -27.67
N ALA A 195 9.94 -0.13 -28.73
CA ALA A 195 10.45 1.15 -29.22
C ALA A 195 9.32 2.07 -29.72
N ALA A 196 8.27 1.49 -30.32
CA ALA A 196 7.08 2.23 -30.75
C ALA A 196 6.32 2.88 -29.59
N GLN A 197 6.26 2.24 -28.40
CA GLN A 197 5.62 2.81 -27.21
C GLN A 197 6.22 4.15 -26.77
N VAL A 198 7.47 4.39 -27.12
CA VAL A 198 8.25 5.58 -26.72
C VAL A 198 8.71 6.43 -27.89
N HIS A 199 8.23 6.14 -29.09
CA HIS A 199 8.59 6.83 -30.34
C HIS A 199 10.09 6.92 -30.59
N LEU A 200 10.85 5.87 -30.25
CA LEU A 200 12.29 5.76 -30.45
C LEU A 200 12.65 4.72 -31.53
N SER A 201 13.85 4.84 -32.08
CA SER A 201 14.43 3.74 -32.85
C SER A 201 14.79 2.55 -31.96
N ASN A 202 14.80 1.33 -32.51
CA ASN A 202 15.15 0.11 -31.78
C ASN A 202 16.49 0.24 -31.04
N SER A 203 17.51 0.80 -31.72
CA SER A 203 18.84 1.00 -31.15
C SER A 203 18.81 1.97 -29.96
N ARG A 204 18.09 3.10 -30.09
CA ARG A 204 17.98 4.09 -29.03
C ARG A 204 17.20 3.55 -27.82
N ALA A 205 16.13 2.79 -28.07
CA ALA A 205 15.35 2.15 -27.02
C ALA A 205 16.20 1.14 -26.22
N ILE A 206 16.95 0.26 -26.89
CA ILE A 206 17.86 -0.69 -26.23
C ILE A 206 18.91 0.04 -25.38
N HIS A 207 19.52 1.06 -25.94
CA HIS A 207 20.58 1.82 -25.25
C HIS A 207 20.03 2.51 -23.99
N LEU A 208 18.94 3.23 -24.13
CA LEU A 208 18.30 3.98 -23.04
C LEU A 208 17.82 3.04 -21.92
N PHE A 209 17.22 1.91 -22.28
CA PHE A 209 16.80 0.90 -21.30
C PHE A 209 18.00 0.32 -20.54
N LYS A 210 19.09 0.02 -21.25
CA LYS A 210 20.30 -0.52 -20.64
C LYS A 210 21.00 0.49 -19.73
N GLU A 211 21.03 1.77 -20.08
CA GLU A 211 21.55 2.84 -19.21
C GLU A 211 20.80 2.91 -17.90
N THR A 212 19.47 2.78 -17.94
CA THR A 212 18.61 2.94 -16.75
C THR A 212 18.55 1.68 -15.89
N PHE A 213 18.43 0.51 -16.51
CA PHE A 213 18.20 -0.76 -15.77
C PHE A 213 19.43 -1.68 -15.77
N HIS A 214 20.57 -1.26 -16.32
CA HIS A 214 21.82 -2.01 -16.40
C HIS A 214 21.71 -3.37 -17.12
N MET A 215 20.62 -3.59 -17.87
CA MET A 215 20.37 -4.78 -18.69
C MET A 215 19.54 -4.43 -19.94
N THR A 216 19.62 -5.26 -20.96
CA THR A 216 18.81 -5.04 -22.19
C THR A 216 17.35 -5.39 -21.96
N PRO A 217 16.40 -4.83 -22.78
CA PRO A 217 14.98 -5.20 -22.72
C PRO A 217 14.76 -6.73 -22.82
N TYR A 218 15.51 -7.41 -23.66
CA TYR A 218 15.42 -8.86 -23.83
C TYR A 218 15.88 -9.64 -22.59
N HIS A 219 17.00 -9.25 -21.97
CA HIS A 219 17.44 -9.85 -20.70
C HIS A 219 16.46 -9.59 -19.58
N TYR A 220 15.88 -8.39 -19.51
CA TYR A 220 14.85 -8.05 -18.56
C TYR A 220 13.61 -8.96 -18.73
N TYR A 221 13.10 -9.11 -19.96
CA TYR A 221 12.01 -10.01 -20.30
C TYR A 221 12.26 -11.45 -19.84
N LEU A 222 13.46 -12.00 -20.15
CA LEU A 222 13.82 -13.36 -19.74
C LEU A 222 13.90 -13.52 -18.21
N SER A 223 14.31 -12.48 -17.50
CA SER A 223 14.39 -12.54 -16.03
C SER A 223 13.02 -12.50 -15.34
N ARG A 224 11.96 -12.11 -16.08
CA ARG A 224 10.59 -12.01 -15.56
C ARG A 224 9.67 -13.14 -16.04
N LYS A 225 10.09 -13.91 -17.02
CA LYS A 225 9.35 -15.06 -17.58
C LYS A 225 9.61 -16.32 -16.78
#